data_ae8b67dc5470b3db848f7197d5aaf91f
#
_entry.id   ae8b67dc5470b3db848f7197d5aaf91f
#
_cell.length_a   1.000
_cell.length_b   1.000
_cell.length_c   1.000
_cell.angle_alpha   90.00
_cell.angle_beta   90.00
_cell.angle_gamma   90.00
#
_symmetry.space_group_name_H-M   'P 1'
#
loop_
_entity.id
_entity.type
_entity.pdbx_description
1 polymer ?
#
loop_
_entity_poly.entity_id
_entity_poly.type
_entity_poly.pdbx_seq_one_letter_code
_entity_poly.pdbx_strand_id
1 'polypeptide(L)'
;MKKINIIIILLIIITTGVYAQNTTQARSVLDKTAGILNRKGGLSINFSMTSSKTGTISGIIAIKGKKYNVRTSQAIVWFNGKTQWTYMKNTNEVNITTPSQAQQQMMNPYAFINIYRSGYNLSMKTQGKNYVVHMTAQNKSIQEIYVTINKSTYIPSAVKIRQGSVWTSISISNFITINQSDNIFTFRSKDYPNAEIVDLR
;
A
#
# COMPACT_ATOMS: atom_id res chain seq x y z
N MET A 1 37.62 -37.44 -13.87
CA MET A 1 37.11 -36.71 -12.70
C MET A 1 37.15 -35.19 -12.83
N LYS A 2 38.16 -34.56 -13.48
CA LYS A 2 38.22 -33.08 -13.67
C LYS A 2 37.11 -32.46 -14.52
N LYS A 3 36.57 -33.20 -15.54
CA LYS A 3 35.50 -32.69 -16.44
C LYS A 3 34.13 -32.60 -15.78
N ILE A 4 33.82 -33.45 -14.79
CA ILE A 4 32.56 -33.44 -14.05
C ILE A 4 32.45 -32.22 -13.14
N ASN A 5 33.55 -31.81 -12.52
CA ASN A 5 33.58 -30.65 -11.65
C ASN A 5 33.33 -29.32 -12.41
N ILE A 6 33.76 -29.21 -13.67
CA ILE A 6 33.54 -28.03 -14.51
C ILE A 6 32.06 -27.89 -14.89
N ILE A 7 31.35 -29.00 -15.18
CA ILE A 7 29.94 -29.02 -15.53
C ILE A 7 29.09 -28.60 -14.31
N ILE A 8 29.42 -29.07 -13.11
CA ILE A 8 28.71 -28.70 -11.87
C ILE A 8 28.88 -27.21 -11.54
N ILE A 9 30.08 -26.65 -11.74
CA ILE A 9 30.34 -25.23 -11.52
C ILE A 9 29.60 -24.37 -12.55
N LEU A 10 29.50 -24.79 -13.80
CA LEU A 10 28.74 -24.08 -14.85
C LEU A 10 27.23 -24.09 -14.59
N LEU A 11 26.67 -25.19 -14.03
CA LEU A 11 25.25 -25.30 -13.67
C LEU A 11 24.88 -24.39 -12.49
N ILE A 12 25.76 -24.20 -11.52
CA ILE A 12 25.54 -23.33 -10.35
C ILE A 12 25.53 -21.85 -10.77
N ILE A 13 26.35 -21.44 -11.73
CA ILE A 13 26.41 -20.07 -12.23
C ILE A 13 25.11 -19.67 -12.97
N ILE A 14 24.47 -20.59 -13.68
CA ILE A 14 23.23 -20.32 -14.43
C ILE A 14 22.04 -20.09 -13.47
N THR A 15 21.97 -20.78 -12.33
CA THR A 15 20.84 -20.64 -11.39
C THR A 15 20.84 -19.32 -10.63
N THR A 16 22.02 -18.77 -10.29
CA THR A 16 22.12 -17.48 -9.60
C THR A 16 21.68 -16.30 -10.46
N GLY A 17 21.94 -16.38 -11.79
CA GLY A 17 21.52 -15.34 -12.72
C GLY A 17 20.02 -15.16 -12.85
N VAL A 18 19.23 -16.23 -12.79
CA VAL A 18 17.76 -16.20 -12.93
C VAL A 18 17.11 -15.53 -11.72
N TYR A 19 17.57 -15.81 -10.51
CA TYR A 19 17.03 -15.18 -9.29
C TYR A 19 17.36 -13.68 -9.22
N ALA A 20 18.57 -13.28 -9.56
CA ALA A 20 18.99 -11.88 -9.59
C ALA A 20 18.19 -11.07 -10.62
N GLN A 21 17.97 -11.61 -11.81
CA GLN A 21 17.17 -10.98 -12.86
C GLN A 21 15.70 -10.78 -12.44
N ASN A 22 15.09 -11.79 -11.80
CA ASN A 22 13.71 -11.73 -11.32
C ASN A 22 13.53 -10.63 -10.24
N THR A 23 14.46 -10.52 -9.30
CA THR A 23 14.46 -9.47 -8.26
C THR A 23 14.60 -8.08 -8.87
N THR A 24 15.47 -7.90 -9.85
CA THR A 24 15.66 -6.61 -10.53
C THR A 24 14.40 -6.20 -11.31
N GLN A 25 13.77 -7.15 -12.01
CA GLN A 25 12.51 -6.89 -12.71
C GLN A 25 11.37 -6.55 -11.74
N ALA A 26 11.23 -7.28 -10.64
CA ALA A 26 10.24 -6.99 -9.59
C ALA A 26 10.41 -5.58 -9.04
N ARG A 27 11.64 -5.17 -8.76
CA ARG A 27 11.97 -3.81 -8.30
C ARG A 27 11.57 -2.77 -9.34
N SER A 28 11.92 -2.96 -10.60
CA SER A 28 11.57 -2.04 -11.69
C SER A 28 10.05 -1.87 -11.84
N VAL A 29 9.28 -2.96 -11.72
CA VAL A 29 7.81 -2.90 -11.75
C VAL A 29 7.27 -2.09 -10.57
N LEU A 30 7.78 -2.32 -9.36
CA LEU A 30 7.37 -1.57 -8.16
C LEU A 30 7.77 -0.09 -8.25
N ASP A 31 8.95 0.25 -8.80
CA ASP A 31 9.38 1.64 -9.01
C ASP A 31 8.45 2.38 -9.97
N LYS A 32 8.03 1.74 -11.07
CA LYS A 32 7.05 2.31 -12.01
C LYS A 32 5.69 2.52 -11.35
N THR A 33 5.22 1.54 -10.58
CA THR A 33 3.98 1.64 -9.80
C THR A 33 4.06 2.78 -8.78
N ALA A 34 5.17 2.89 -8.04
CA ALA A 34 5.40 3.97 -7.10
C ALA A 34 5.38 5.36 -7.78
N GLY A 35 5.96 5.46 -8.98
CA GLY A 35 5.93 6.69 -9.78
C GLY A 35 4.51 7.12 -10.17
N ILE A 36 3.64 6.18 -10.54
CA ILE A 36 2.23 6.44 -10.85
C ILE A 36 1.47 6.92 -9.61
N LEU A 37 1.68 6.24 -8.47
CA LEU A 37 1.05 6.62 -7.23
C LEU A 37 1.55 7.97 -6.68
N ASN A 38 2.80 8.36 -6.98
CA ASN A 38 3.46 9.57 -6.45
C ASN A 38 3.27 10.82 -7.34
N ARG A 39 2.21 10.89 -8.11
CA ARG A 39 1.92 12.04 -8.97
C ARG A 39 1.65 13.32 -8.16
N LYS A 40 2.20 14.45 -8.61
CA LYS A 40 2.08 15.76 -7.93
C LYS A 40 0.62 16.20 -7.69
N GLY A 41 -0.28 15.92 -8.62
CA GLY A 41 -1.71 16.28 -8.47
C GLY A 41 -2.47 15.41 -7.48
N GLY A 42 -2.02 14.18 -7.28
CA GLY A 42 -2.71 13.19 -6.46
C GLY A 42 -3.61 12.25 -7.27
N LEU A 43 -4.34 11.42 -6.57
CA LEU A 43 -5.22 10.40 -7.13
C LEU A 43 -6.39 10.08 -6.19
N SER A 44 -7.39 9.40 -6.72
CA SER A 44 -8.48 8.78 -5.97
C SER A 44 -8.65 7.34 -6.41
N ILE A 45 -8.93 6.44 -5.48
CA ILE A 45 -9.20 5.02 -5.73
C ILE A 45 -10.36 4.54 -4.87
N ASN A 46 -11.11 3.57 -5.38
CA ASN A 46 -12.00 2.77 -4.57
C ASN A 46 -11.24 1.55 -4.06
N PHE A 47 -11.46 1.20 -2.80
CA PHE A 47 -10.87 0.01 -2.19
C PHE A 47 -11.92 -0.85 -1.50
N SER A 48 -11.65 -2.15 -1.43
CA SER A 48 -12.35 -3.07 -0.54
C SER A 48 -11.30 -3.92 0.16
N MET A 49 -11.27 -3.83 1.48
CA MET A 49 -10.32 -4.53 2.35
C MET A 49 -11.07 -5.59 3.15
N THR A 50 -10.60 -6.82 3.10
CA THR A 50 -11.15 -7.96 3.85
C THR A 50 -10.07 -8.60 4.71
N SER A 51 -10.38 -8.77 5.99
CA SER A 51 -9.51 -9.44 6.96
C SER A 51 -10.35 -10.33 7.89
N SER A 52 -9.77 -11.43 8.36
CA SER A 52 -10.43 -12.32 9.35
C SER A 52 -10.73 -11.63 10.68
N LYS A 53 -10.02 -10.55 11.00
CA LYS A 53 -10.20 -9.79 12.25
C LYS A 53 -11.25 -8.69 12.16
N THR A 54 -11.37 -8.02 11.00
CA THR A 54 -12.18 -6.80 10.86
C THR A 54 -13.36 -6.96 9.90
N GLY A 55 -13.49 -8.13 9.26
CA GLY A 55 -14.47 -8.33 8.21
C GLY A 55 -14.10 -7.53 6.94
N THR A 56 -15.11 -7.08 6.21
CA THR A 56 -14.93 -6.31 4.97
C THR A 56 -15.25 -4.84 5.20
N ILE A 57 -14.31 -3.97 4.84
CA ILE A 57 -14.44 -2.51 4.85
C ILE A 57 -14.19 -2.00 3.43
N SER A 58 -15.13 -1.22 2.90
CA SER A 58 -14.99 -0.61 1.57
C SER A 58 -15.10 0.90 1.66
N GLY A 59 -14.47 1.58 0.72
CA GLY A 59 -14.49 3.04 0.68
C GLY A 59 -13.73 3.63 -0.48
N ILE A 60 -13.52 4.94 -0.37
CA ILE A 60 -12.74 5.74 -1.31
C ILE A 60 -11.58 6.36 -0.54
N ILE A 61 -10.41 6.36 -1.14
CA ILE A 61 -9.27 7.10 -0.63
C ILE A 61 -8.78 8.09 -1.68
N ALA A 62 -8.65 9.37 -1.29
CA ALA A 62 -7.94 10.40 -2.03
C ALA A 62 -6.54 10.58 -1.43
N ILE A 63 -5.54 10.76 -2.27
CA ILE A 63 -4.12 10.83 -1.86
C ILE A 63 -3.43 11.95 -2.63
N LYS A 64 -2.57 12.72 -1.93
CA LYS A 64 -1.66 13.70 -2.55
C LYS A 64 -0.38 13.81 -1.73
N GLY A 65 0.72 13.23 -2.22
CA GLY A 65 1.95 13.10 -1.47
C GLY A 65 1.74 12.34 -0.15
N LYS A 66 2.06 12.94 0.98
CA LYS A 66 1.85 12.34 2.30
C LYS A 66 0.41 12.47 2.82
N LYS A 67 -0.42 13.32 2.19
CA LYS A 67 -1.79 13.62 2.64
C LYS A 67 -2.75 12.56 2.13
N TYR A 68 -3.76 12.21 2.92
CA TYR A 68 -4.84 11.33 2.49
C TYR A 68 -6.19 11.71 3.13
N ASN A 69 -7.26 11.37 2.42
CA ASN A 69 -8.63 11.38 2.92
C ASN A 69 -9.27 10.04 2.62
N VAL A 70 -9.71 9.33 3.66
CA VAL A 70 -10.41 8.04 3.54
C VAL A 70 -11.85 8.21 3.93
N ARG A 71 -12.76 7.68 3.12
CA ARG A 71 -14.21 7.70 3.37
C ARG A 71 -14.76 6.29 3.29
N THR A 72 -15.35 5.82 4.39
CA THR A 72 -16.05 4.53 4.48
C THR A 72 -17.49 4.76 4.95
N SER A 73 -18.25 3.68 5.04
CA SER A 73 -19.59 3.74 5.68
C SER A 73 -19.51 4.10 7.17
N GLN A 74 -18.43 3.74 7.87
CA GLN A 74 -18.29 3.87 9.32
C GLN A 74 -17.53 5.12 9.75
N ALA A 75 -16.55 5.58 8.97
CA ALA A 75 -15.67 6.68 9.37
C ALA A 75 -15.20 7.51 8.20
N ILE A 76 -14.76 8.74 8.51
CA ILE A 76 -14.00 9.59 7.59
C ILE A 76 -12.68 9.96 8.27
N VAL A 77 -11.58 9.78 7.56
CA VAL A 77 -10.24 10.12 8.05
C VAL A 77 -9.63 11.19 7.16
N TRP A 78 -9.11 12.23 7.75
CA TRP A 78 -8.31 13.27 7.10
C TRP A 78 -6.90 13.25 7.67
N PHE A 79 -5.91 13.39 6.83
CA PHE A 79 -4.52 13.56 7.23
C PHE A 79 -3.85 14.60 6.35
N ASN A 80 -3.41 15.69 6.93
CA ASN A 80 -2.80 16.80 6.21
C ASN A 80 -1.27 16.71 6.08
N GLY A 81 -0.68 15.58 6.48
CA GLY A 81 0.77 15.36 6.55
C GLY A 81 1.37 15.51 7.95
N LYS A 82 0.60 16.02 8.93
CA LYS A 82 1.00 16.18 10.33
C LYS A 82 -0.08 15.69 11.30
N THR A 83 -1.28 16.24 11.19
CA THR A 83 -2.42 15.94 12.05
C THR A 83 -3.40 15.02 11.33
N GLN A 84 -3.92 14.04 12.05
CA GLN A 84 -5.01 13.19 11.60
C GLN A 84 -6.27 13.51 12.39
N TRP A 85 -7.39 13.59 11.69
CA TRP A 85 -8.75 13.66 12.24
C TRP A 85 -9.49 12.41 11.80
N THR A 86 -10.16 11.76 12.73
CA THR A 86 -10.98 10.59 12.48
C THR A 86 -12.39 10.84 12.99
N TYR A 87 -13.33 11.03 12.10
CA TYR A 87 -14.75 11.15 12.42
C TYR A 87 -15.39 9.76 12.40
N MET A 88 -15.88 9.35 13.56
CA MET A 88 -16.64 8.11 13.76
C MET A 88 -18.13 8.41 13.63
N LYS A 89 -18.77 7.88 12.58
CA LYS A 89 -20.18 8.23 12.26
C LYS A 89 -21.19 7.69 13.28
N ASN A 90 -20.88 6.57 13.93
CA ASN A 90 -21.77 5.94 14.90
C ASN A 90 -21.79 6.66 16.26
N THR A 91 -20.70 7.27 16.67
CA THR A 91 -20.57 8.03 17.93
C THR A 91 -20.69 9.53 17.73
N ASN A 92 -20.65 10.01 16.47
CA ASN A 92 -20.58 11.42 16.11
C ASN A 92 -19.39 12.16 16.77
N GLU A 93 -18.24 11.48 16.83
CA GLU A 93 -17.03 11.94 17.52
C GLU A 93 -15.90 12.15 16.50
N VAL A 94 -15.11 13.18 16.71
CA VAL A 94 -13.89 13.47 15.94
C VAL A 94 -12.67 13.36 16.84
N ASN A 95 -11.86 12.34 16.63
CA ASN A 95 -10.59 12.16 17.32
C ASN A 95 -9.47 12.87 16.55
N ILE A 96 -8.70 13.72 17.25
CA ILE A 96 -7.53 14.40 16.70
C ILE A 96 -6.27 13.73 17.23
N THR A 97 -5.39 13.31 16.35
CA THR A 97 -4.15 12.61 16.69
C THR A 97 -2.96 13.13 15.89
N THR A 98 -1.75 12.86 16.39
CA THR A 98 -0.52 12.94 15.60
C THR A 98 0.00 11.53 15.38
N PRO A 99 -0.33 10.88 14.25
CA PRO A 99 0.02 9.48 14.04
C PRO A 99 1.53 9.30 13.98
N SER A 100 2.03 8.25 14.63
CA SER A 100 3.43 7.83 14.52
C SER A 100 3.80 7.46 13.09
N GLN A 101 5.08 7.42 12.78
CA GLN A 101 5.56 7.05 11.45
C GLN A 101 5.07 5.64 11.03
N ALA A 102 5.01 4.71 11.97
CA ALA A 102 4.49 3.35 11.72
C ALA A 102 2.99 3.36 11.38
N GLN A 103 2.18 4.14 12.10
CA GLN A 103 0.75 4.30 11.80
C GLN A 103 0.53 4.97 10.44
N GLN A 104 1.32 6.01 10.10
CA GLN A 104 1.26 6.64 8.79
C GLN A 104 1.60 5.66 7.67
N GLN A 105 2.58 4.77 7.86
CA GLN A 105 2.94 3.74 6.89
C GLN A 105 1.80 2.75 6.63
N MET A 106 1.03 2.40 7.65
CA MET A 106 -0.10 1.48 7.49
C MET A 106 -1.32 2.12 6.82
N MET A 107 -1.53 3.41 7.04
CA MET A 107 -2.70 4.15 6.51
C MET A 107 -2.46 4.76 5.14
N ASN A 108 -1.21 4.99 4.77
CA ASN A 108 -0.85 5.66 3.52
C ASN A 108 -0.39 4.63 2.47
N PRO A 109 -1.14 4.40 1.39
CA PRO A 109 -0.73 3.52 0.29
C PRO A 109 0.62 3.88 -0.34
N TYR A 110 1.03 5.15 -0.27
CA TYR A 110 2.36 5.57 -0.72
C TYR A 110 3.49 5.03 0.14
N ALA A 111 3.31 5.09 1.45
CA ALA A 111 4.29 4.53 2.36
C ALA A 111 4.36 3.02 2.18
N PHE A 112 3.20 2.39 1.95
CA PHE A 112 3.10 0.96 1.72
C PHE A 112 3.79 0.52 0.41
N ILE A 113 3.61 1.27 -0.70
CA ILE A 113 4.26 0.92 -1.97
C ILE A 113 5.79 1.06 -1.90
N ASN A 114 6.33 1.84 -0.98
CA ASN A 114 7.78 2.01 -0.82
C ASN A 114 8.41 1.03 0.19
N ILE A 115 7.60 0.20 0.86
CA ILE A 115 8.08 -0.73 1.89
C ILE A 115 9.10 -1.75 1.35
N TYR A 116 9.03 -2.08 0.03
CA TYR A 116 9.97 -2.99 -0.63
C TYR A 116 11.42 -2.51 -0.61
N ARG A 117 11.64 -1.20 -0.43
CA ARG A 117 12.99 -0.60 -0.35
C ARG A 117 13.69 -0.89 0.97
N SER A 118 12.96 -1.37 1.96
CA SER A 118 13.44 -1.55 3.33
C SER A 118 13.54 -3.03 3.74
N GLY A 119 14.38 -3.81 3.04
CA GLY A 119 14.76 -5.15 3.50
C GLY A 119 13.71 -6.24 3.25
N TYR A 120 13.04 -6.22 2.10
CA TYR A 120 12.25 -7.33 1.59
C TYR A 120 12.99 -8.06 0.48
N ASN A 121 12.91 -9.38 0.49
CA ASN A 121 13.24 -10.20 -0.65
C ASN A 121 12.12 -10.09 -1.69
N LEU A 122 12.49 -9.88 -2.94
CA LEU A 122 11.56 -9.66 -4.04
C LEU A 122 11.60 -10.83 -5.02
N SER A 123 10.42 -11.28 -5.45
CA SER A 123 10.23 -12.14 -6.59
C SER A 123 9.00 -11.70 -7.38
N MET A 124 8.89 -12.13 -8.62
CA MET A 124 7.79 -11.75 -9.48
C MET A 124 7.42 -12.90 -10.41
N LYS A 125 6.13 -13.05 -10.67
CA LYS A 125 5.61 -13.91 -11.74
C LYS A 125 4.66 -13.14 -12.64
N THR A 126 4.56 -13.59 -13.88
CA THR A 126 3.56 -13.12 -14.82
C THR A 126 2.31 -13.98 -14.71
N GLN A 127 1.14 -13.34 -14.62
CA GLN A 127 -0.16 -14.02 -14.59
C GLN A 127 -1.13 -13.28 -15.52
N GLY A 128 -1.34 -13.80 -16.71
CA GLY A 128 -2.15 -13.17 -17.74
C GLY A 128 -1.69 -11.73 -18.04
N LYS A 129 -2.58 -10.77 -17.89
CA LYS A 129 -2.32 -9.33 -18.09
C LYS A 129 -1.64 -8.65 -16.91
N ASN A 130 -1.26 -9.39 -15.87
CA ASN A 130 -0.72 -8.83 -14.65
C ASN A 130 0.69 -9.35 -14.34
N TYR A 131 1.47 -8.54 -13.61
CA TYR A 131 2.55 -8.97 -12.76
C TYR A 131 2.02 -9.24 -11.37
N VAL A 132 2.50 -10.29 -10.72
CA VAL A 132 2.29 -10.56 -9.29
C VAL A 132 3.66 -10.48 -8.64
N VAL A 133 3.92 -9.37 -7.95
CA VAL A 133 5.15 -9.18 -7.17
C VAL A 133 4.92 -9.73 -5.78
N HIS A 134 5.85 -10.57 -5.32
CA HIS A 134 5.86 -11.18 -4.00
C HIS A 134 7.04 -10.63 -3.21
N MET A 135 6.78 -10.15 -2.00
CA MET A 135 7.73 -9.56 -1.08
C MET A 135 7.71 -10.33 0.23
N THR A 136 8.86 -10.74 0.74
CA THR A 136 8.98 -11.49 2.00
C THR A 136 10.03 -10.88 2.91
N ALA A 137 9.77 -10.89 4.22
CA ALA A 137 10.74 -10.49 5.23
C ALA A 137 10.51 -11.31 6.52
N GLN A 138 11.59 -11.82 7.14
CA GLN A 138 11.47 -12.66 8.33
C GLN A 138 11.24 -11.85 9.62
N ASN A 139 11.92 -10.71 9.77
CA ASN A 139 11.97 -9.94 11.03
C ASN A 139 11.16 -8.63 10.94
N LYS A 140 10.01 -8.66 10.28
CA LYS A 140 9.11 -7.51 10.17
C LYS A 140 7.70 -7.86 10.62
N SER A 141 6.98 -6.86 11.12
CA SER A 141 5.55 -7.02 11.47
C SER A 141 4.71 -7.48 10.29
N ILE A 142 5.01 -7.00 9.08
CA ILE A 142 4.45 -7.50 7.83
C ILE A 142 5.46 -8.45 7.22
N GLN A 143 5.17 -9.75 7.21
CA GLN A 143 6.10 -10.78 6.75
C GLN A 143 5.97 -11.07 5.26
N GLU A 144 4.79 -10.85 4.68
CA GLU A 144 4.54 -11.27 3.31
C GLU A 144 3.53 -10.35 2.63
N ILE A 145 3.83 -9.97 1.40
CA ILE A 145 3.01 -9.07 0.61
C ILE A 145 2.98 -9.56 -0.83
N TYR A 146 1.79 -9.62 -1.41
CA TYR A 146 1.58 -9.79 -2.85
C TYR A 146 0.97 -8.52 -3.41
N VAL A 147 1.51 -8.03 -4.52
CA VAL A 147 0.95 -6.90 -5.27
C VAL A 147 0.65 -7.36 -6.68
N THR A 148 -0.62 -7.28 -7.07
CA THR A 148 -1.06 -7.54 -8.44
C THR A 148 -1.09 -6.23 -9.20
N ILE A 149 -0.33 -6.15 -10.29
CA ILE A 149 -0.07 -4.92 -11.05
C ILE A 149 -0.37 -5.17 -12.53
N ASN A 150 -1.17 -4.32 -13.15
CA ASN A 150 -1.43 -4.39 -14.58
C ASN A 150 -0.15 -4.13 -15.38
N LYS A 151 0.16 -4.97 -16.37
CA LYS A 151 1.41 -4.89 -17.16
C LYS A 151 1.53 -3.65 -18.02
N SER A 152 0.43 -3.16 -18.57
CA SER A 152 0.42 -2.04 -19.52
C SER A 152 0.39 -0.69 -18.80
N THR A 153 -0.33 -0.60 -17.67
CA THR A 153 -0.56 0.66 -16.96
C THR A 153 0.26 0.81 -15.69
N TYR A 154 0.85 -0.27 -15.18
CA TYR A 154 1.52 -0.35 -13.87
C TYR A 154 0.61 0.09 -12.69
N ILE A 155 -0.70 0.11 -12.89
CA ILE A 155 -1.68 0.39 -11.84
C ILE A 155 -1.89 -0.89 -11.02
N PRO A 156 -1.80 -0.85 -9.68
CA PRO A 156 -2.10 -1.99 -8.84
C PRO A 156 -3.61 -2.24 -8.80
N SER A 157 -4.02 -3.50 -8.88
CA SER A 157 -5.43 -3.93 -8.76
C SER A 157 -5.73 -4.68 -7.47
N ALA A 158 -4.72 -5.26 -6.83
CA ALA A 158 -4.89 -5.93 -5.54
C ALA A 158 -3.59 -5.95 -4.74
N VAL A 159 -3.74 -5.96 -3.42
CA VAL A 159 -2.66 -6.17 -2.46
C VAL A 159 -3.12 -7.22 -1.45
N LYS A 160 -2.26 -8.18 -1.12
CA LYS A 160 -2.51 -9.17 -0.07
C LYS A 160 -1.35 -9.12 0.92
N ILE A 161 -1.66 -9.02 2.20
CA ILE A 161 -0.69 -8.76 3.28
C ILE A 161 -0.83 -9.84 4.34
N ARG A 162 0.31 -10.39 4.82
CA ARG A 162 0.35 -11.26 5.98
C ARG A 162 1.04 -10.59 7.15
N GLN A 163 0.34 -10.57 8.29
CA GLN A 163 0.84 -10.07 9.56
C GLN A 163 0.57 -11.11 10.65
N GLY A 164 1.60 -11.83 11.07
CA GLY A 164 1.46 -13.03 11.86
C GLY A 164 0.67 -14.10 11.11
N SER A 165 -0.42 -14.60 11.71
CA SER A 165 -1.36 -15.54 11.09
C SER A 165 -2.47 -14.86 10.29
N VAL A 166 -2.59 -13.53 10.34
CA VAL A 166 -3.69 -12.79 9.74
C VAL A 166 -3.35 -12.39 8.31
N TRP A 167 -4.25 -12.71 7.40
CA TRP A 167 -4.24 -12.23 6.03
C TRP A 167 -5.23 -11.09 5.86
N THR A 168 -4.79 -10.04 5.19
CA THR A 168 -5.63 -8.93 4.72
C THR A 168 -5.54 -8.86 3.21
N SER A 169 -6.68 -8.88 2.54
CA SER A 169 -6.78 -8.73 1.09
C SER A 169 -7.41 -7.37 0.78
N ILE A 170 -6.81 -6.62 -0.13
CA ILE A 170 -7.27 -5.30 -0.56
C ILE A 170 -7.46 -5.38 -2.08
N SER A 171 -8.66 -5.16 -2.56
CA SER A 171 -8.94 -4.92 -3.98
C SER A 171 -8.97 -3.42 -4.25
N ILE A 172 -8.45 -3.02 -5.40
CA ILE A 172 -8.32 -1.64 -5.85
C ILE A 172 -9.04 -1.50 -7.19
N SER A 173 -9.91 -0.52 -7.28
CA SER A 173 -10.67 -0.21 -8.50
C SER A 173 -10.83 1.30 -8.67
N ASN A 174 -11.37 1.71 -9.81
CA ASN A 174 -11.69 3.09 -10.11
C ASN A 174 -10.52 4.06 -9.84
N PHE A 175 -9.35 3.71 -10.38
CA PHE A 175 -8.13 4.52 -10.25
C PHE A 175 -8.24 5.77 -11.11
N ILE A 176 -8.34 6.95 -10.48
CA ILE A 176 -8.50 8.24 -11.13
C ILE A 176 -7.34 9.14 -10.71
N THR A 177 -6.61 9.66 -11.69
CA THR A 177 -5.64 10.74 -11.48
C THR A 177 -6.35 12.08 -11.57
N ILE A 178 -6.29 12.88 -10.52
CA ILE A 178 -6.99 14.16 -10.44
C ILE A 178 -6.15 15.15 -9.64
N ASN A 179 -6.20 16.44 -9.98
CA ASN A 179 -5.58 17.47 -9.18
C ASN A 179 -6.41 17.75 -7.93
N GLN A 180 -6.01 17.11 -6.82
CA GLN A 180 -6.70 17.22 -5.53
C GLN A 180 -6.46 18.58 -4.88
N SER A 181 -7.54 19.25 -4.46
CA SER A 181 -7.43 20.42 -3.58
C SER A 181 -6.89 20.02 -2.20
N ASP A 182 -6.01 20.83 -1.62
CA ASP A 182 -5.44 20.56 -0.29
C ASP A 182 -6.49 20.59 0.83
N ASN A 183 -7.60 21.30 0.62
CA ASN A 183 -8.69 21.41 1.59
C ASN A 183 -9.38 20.09 1.90
N ILE A 184 -9.36 19.10 1.00
CA ILE A 184 -10.00 17.81 1.24
C ILE A 184 -9.25 16.94 2.25
N PHE A 185 -8.02 17.31 2.60
CA PHE A 185 -7.15 16.58 3.52
C PHE A 185 -7.16 17.14 4.95
N THR A 186 -7.98 18.17 5.19
CA THR A 186 -8.09 18.82 6.49
C THR A 186 -9.53 18.80 6.96
N PHE A 187 -9.75 18.43 8.21
CA PHE A 187 -11.04 18.49 8.88
C PHE A 187 -11.46 19.94 9.08
N ARG A 188 -12.74 20.24 8.89
CA ARG A 188 -13.34 21.54 9.17
C ARG A 188 -14.52 21.37 10.11
N SER A 189 -14.41 21.88 11.33
CA SER A 189 -15.42 21.74 12.37
C SER A 189 -16.81 22.27 11.97
N LYS A 190 -16.84 23.33 11.16
CA LYS A 190 -18.10 23.88 10.64
C LYS A 190 -18.94 22.90 9.80
N ASP A 191 -18.33 21.90 9.20
CA ASP A 191 -19.01 20.88 8.42
C ASP A 191 -19.61 19.77 9.33
N TYR A 192 -19.27 19.79 10.63
CA TYR A 192 -19.66 18.81 11.65
C TYR A 192 -20.01 19.51 12.96
N PRO A 193 -21.03 20.41 12.99
CA PRO A 193 -21.29 21.31 14.11
C PRO A 193 -21.70 20.59 15.41
N ASN A 194 -22.23 19.38 15.30
CA ASN A 194 -22.69 18.59 16.43
C ASN A 194 -21.72 17.46 16.85
N ALA A 195 -20.55 17.39 16.20
CA ALA A 195 -19.59 16.33 16.55
C ALA A 195 -18.80 16.73 17.81
N GLU A 196 -18.66 15.75 18.70
CA GLU A 196 -17.76 15.86 19.84
C GLU A 196 -16.31 15.80 19.35
N ILE A 197 -15.49 16.77 19.78
CA ILE A 197 -14.10 16.84 19.37
C ILE A 197 -13.21 16.43 20.54
N VAL A 198 -12.47 15.32 20.36
CA VAL A 198 -11.54 14.76 21.33
C VAL A 198 -10.11 14.93 20.84
N ASP A 199 -9.34 15.80 21.49
CA ASP A 199 -7.93 16.01 21.15
C ASP A 199 -7.03 15.06 21.94
N LEU A 200 -6.42 14.11 21.25
CA LEU A 200 -5.57 13.05 21.81
C LEU A 200 -4.07 13.27 21.49
N ARG A 201 -3.67 14.48 21.13
CA ARG A 201 -2.27 14.80 20.79
C ARG A 201 -1.41 15.03 22.01
#